data_d6360a46686e116059df275241ec7225
#
_entry.id   d6360a46686e116059df275241ec7225
#
_cell.length_a   1.000
_cell.length_b   1.000
_cell.length_c   1.000
_cell.angle_alpha   90.00
_cell.angle_beta   90.00
_cell.angle_gamma   90.00
#
_symmetry.space_group_name_H-M   'P 1'
#
loop_
_entity.id
_entity.type
_entity.pdbx_description
1 polymer ?
#
loop_
_entity_poly.entity_id
_entity_poly.type
_entity_poly.pdbx_seq_one_letter_code
_entity_poly.pdbx_strand_id
1 'polypeptide(L)'
;EDISSGTAKIGEKIVNDVAASKRGVAMVFQTYALYPHMTVYQNMSFGLKQAKTDPKEIDIRVKEAADILQITDYLDRSPKNLSGGQRQRVAIGRAIVRDPEVFLFDEPLSNLDAALRVQTRLEIARLHERLGSTMIYVTHDQVEAMTLADKIVVLRDGYIEQVGTPIDLYERPNNSFVAQFIGSPKMNIFPNTDLTQKSKSVLSKLKDKKIDLGIRPEHLIECKEKDAIISGKLDLVENLGEYALVHMTSDNGMEFIAKLNNSPTEKKGEKLYFKANKDFVHYFDSSNGVSI
;
A
#
# COMPACT_ATOMS: atom_id res chain seq x y z
N GLU A 1 15.83 -18.94 -0.40
CA GLU A 1 16.78 -18.60 0.68
C GLU A 1 16.44 -19.46 1.90
N ASP A 2 17.46 -19.81 2.70
CA ASP A 2 17.31 -20.53 3.93
C ASP A 2 16.95 -19.59 5.08
N ILE A 3 16.17 -20.09 6.03
CA ILE A 3 15.77 -19.31 7.22
C ILE A 3 16.94 -19.33 8.20
N SER A 4 17.55 -18.14 8.46
CA SER A 4 18.72 -18.03 9.33
C SER A 4 18.40 -18.33 10.79
N SER A 5 17.21 -17.98 11.27
CA SER A 5 16.75 -18.23 12.64
C SER A 5 15.22 -18.10 12.74
N GLY A 6 14.65 -18.59 13.83
CA GLY A 6 13.21 -18.55 14.07
C GLY A 6 12.45 -19.70 13.42
N THR A 7 11.12 -19.64 13.50
CA THR A 7 10.22 -20.70 13.04
C THR A 7 9.18 -20.13 12.09
N ALA A 8 9.10 -20.68 10.87
CA ALA A 8 8.04 -20.43 9.92
C ALA A 8 6.98 -21.53 10.02
N LYS A 9 5.70 -21.13 10.16
CA LYS A 9 4.56 -22.07 10.21
C LYS A 9 3.53 -21.70 9.14
N ILE A 10 2.89 -22.71 8.57
CA ILE A 10 1.67 -22.58 7.77
C ILE A 10 0.65 -23.51 8.44
N GLY A 11 -0.45 -22.93 8.92
CA GLY A 11 -1.31 -23.61 9.88
C GLY A 11 -0.51 -24.08 11.10
N GLU A 12 -0.64 -25.33 11.47
CA GLU A 12 0.13 -25.94 12.59
C GLU A 12 1.48 -26.55 12.15
N LYS A 13 1.76 -26.55 10.86
CA LYS A 13 2.94 -27.24 10.29
C LYS A 13 4.15 -26.32 10.25
N ILE A 14 5.26 -26.73 10.84
CA ILE A 14 6.56 -26.06 10.69
C ILE A 14 7.09 -26.35 9.27
N VAL A 15 7.49 -25.31 8.55
CA VAL A 15 7.89 -25.38 7.14
C VAL A 15 9.32 -24.92 6.86
N ASN A 16 10.16 -24.75 7.90
CA ASN A 16 11.55 -24.31 7.73
C ASN A 16 12.30 -25.16 6.70
N ASP A 17 12.31 -26.47 6.86
CA ASP A 17 13.04 -27.43 6.01
C ASP A 17 12.16 -28.04 4.90
N VAL A 18 10.95 -27.53 4.70
CA VAL A 18 10.03 -28.02 3.67
C VAL A 18 10.30 -27.28 2.36
N ALA A 19 10.55 -28.01 1.28
CA ALA A 19 10.69 -27.44 -0.05
C ALA A 19 9.48 -26.58 -0.43
N ALA A 20 9.68 -25.42 -1.08
CA ALA A 20 8.63 -24.45 -1.42
C ALA A 20 7.41 -25.08 -2.12
N SER A 21 7.65 -26.03 -3.04
CA SER A 21 6.59 -26.75 -3.77
C SER A 21 5.69 -27.63 -2.88
N LYS A 22 6.10 -27.94 -1.65
CA LYS A 22 5.37 -28.78 -0.69
C LYS A 22 4.81 -28.01 0.51
N ARG A 23 4.93 -26.68 0.52
CA ARG A 23 4.46 -25.83 1.61
C ARG A 23 2.96 -25.49 1.55
N GLY A 24 2.22 -25.99 0.55
CA GLY A 24 0.80 -25.63 0.39
C GLY A 24 0.57 -24.18 -0.04
N VAL A 25 1.54 -23.57 -0.73
CA VAL A 25 1.45 -22.18 -1.19
C VAL A 25 1.32 -22.09 -2.70
N ALA A 26 0.65 -21.04 -3.19
CA ALA A 26 0.64 -20.68 -4.60
C ALA A 26 1.04 -19.22 -4.76
N MET A 27 1.84 -18.93 -5.79
CA MET A 27 2.38 -17.58 -6.01
C MET A 27 1.93 -17.02 -7.35
N VAL A 28 1.48 -15.77 -7.32
CA VAL A 28 1.19 -14.93 -8.47
C VAL A 28 2.32 -13.92 -8.60
N PHE A 29 3.09 -14.02 -9.69
CA PHE A 29 4.26 -13.19 -9.94
C PHE A 29 3.89 -11.89 -10.63
N GLN A 30 4.70 -10.87 -10.47
CA GLN A 30 4.60 -9.57 -11.13
C GLN A 30 4.50 -9.69 -12.66
N THR A 31 5.24 -10.60 -13.28
CA THR A 31 5.24 -10.85 -14.73
C THR A 31 4.19 -11.86 -15.20
N TYR A 32 3.26 -12.24 -14.29
CA TYR A 32 2.26 -13.30 -14.49
C TYR A 32 2.86 -14.70 -14.71
N ALA A 33 4.07 -14.82 -15.22
CA ALA A 33 4.81 -16.06 -15.51
C ALA A 33 3.98 -17.12 -16.26
N LEU A 34 3.15 -16.69 -17.25
CA LEU A 34 2.35 -17.59 -18.07
C LEU A 34 3.21 -18.27 -19.14
N TYR A 35 2.89 -19.52 -19.43
CA TYR A 35 3.52 -20.27 -20.51
C TYR A 35 2.93 -19.82 -21.85
N PRO A 36 3.68 -19.11 -22.73
CA PRO A 36 3.12 -18.45 -23.91
C PRO A 36 2.65 -19.40 -25.01
N HIS A 37 3.17 -20.64 -25.00
CA HIS A 37 2.83 -21.71 -25.96
C HIS A 37 1.63 -22.57 -25.51
N MET A 38 1.10 -22.33 -24.34
CA MET A 38 -0.05 -23.03 -23.76
C MET A 38 -1.30 -22.17 -23.84
N THR A 39 -2.47 -22.80 -23.98
CA THR A 39 -3.77 -22.10 -23.82
C THR A 39 -4.00 -21.66 -22.38
N VAL A 40 -5.03 -20.86 -22.11
CA VAL A 40 -5.47 -20.51 -20.74
C VAL A 40 -5.76 -21.78 -19.94
N TYR A 41 -6.56 -22.69 -20.48
CA TYR A 41 -6.86 -23.98 -19.85
C TYR A 41 -5.58 -24.76 -19.52
N GLN A 42 -4.65 -24.83 -20.44
CA GLN A 42 -3.38 -25.54 -20.23
C GLN A 42 -2.51 -24.88 -19.16
N ASN A 43 -2.46 -23.53 -19.14
CA ASN A 43 -1.77 -22.80 -18.09
C ASN A 43 -2.35 -23.08 -16.70
N MET A 44 -3.69 -23.02 -16.55
CA MET A 44 -4.36 -23.29 -15.29
C MET A 44 -4.19 -24.75 -14.85
N SER A 45 -4.36 -25.70 -15.77
CA SER A 45 -4.29 -27.13 -15.45
C SER A 45 -2.87 -27.67 -15.24
N PHE A 46 -1.83 -26.92 -15.58
CA PHE A 46 -0.44 -27.41 -15.59
C PHE A 46 0.01 -27.99 -14.25
N GLY A 47 -0.19 -27.28 -13.16
CA GLY A 47 0.21 -27.73 -11.82
C GLY A 47 -0.51 -28.99 -11.36
N LEU A 48 -1.81 -29.11 -11.67
CA LEU A 48 -2.62 -30.29 -11.35
C LEU A 48 -2.18 -31.52 -12.16
N LYS A 49 -1.84 -31.33 -13.44
CA LYS A 49 -1.27 -32.42 -14.27
C LYS A 49 0.07 -32.90 -13.74
N GLN A 50 0.93 -32.01 -13.27
CA GLN A 50 2.20 -32.37 -12.63
C GLN A 50 1.97 -33.17 -11.32
N ALA A 51 0.93 -32.82 -10.58
CA ALA A 51 0.51 -33.55 -9.37
C ALA A 51 -0.20 -34.86 -9.67
N LYS A 52 -0.39 -35.25 -10.96
CA LYS A 52 -1.11 -36.44 -11.40
C LYS A 52 -2.56 -36.51 -10.92
N THR A 53 -3.23 -35.37 -10.78
CA THR A 53 -4.66 -35.25 -10.43
C THR A 53 -5.51 -35.89 -11.54
N ASP A 54 -6.65 -36.48 -11.17
CA ASP A 54 -7.59 -37.09 -12.12
C ASP A 54 -8.06 -36.03 -13.17
N PRO A 55 -8.10 -36.42 -14.47
CA PRO A 55 -8.48 -35.49 -15.53
C PRO A 55 -9.87 -34.88 -15.37
N LYS A 56 -10.83 -35.58 -14.79
CA LYS A 56 -12.19 -35.05 -14.55
C LYS A 56 -12.17 -34.00 -13.46
N GLU A 57 -11.39 -34.21 -12.40
CA GLU A 57 -11.20 -33.25 -11.33
C GLU A 57 -10.48 -32.00 -11.84
N ILE A 58 -9.46 -32.16 -12.70
CA ILE A 58 -8.80 -31.01 -13.35
C ILE A 58 -9.80 -30.16 -14.12
N ASP A 59 -10.66 -30.79 -14.92
CA ASP A 59 -11.66 -30.06 -15.74
C ASP A 59 -12.64 -29.29 -14.86
N ILE A 60 -13.13 -29.89 -13.79
CA ILE A 60 -14.02 -29.25 -12.82
C ILE A 60 -13.34 -28.05 -12.18
N ARG A 61 -12.16 -28.20 -11.58
CA ARG A 61 -11.44 -27.12 -10.89
C ARG A 61 -11.07 -25.97 -11.82
N VAL A 62 -10.66 -26.27 -13.06
CA VAL A 62 -10.32 -25.24 -14.04
C VAL A 62 -11.56 -24.43 -14.45
N LYS A 63 -12.70 -25.09 -14.69
CA LYS A 63 -13.96 -24.41 -15.04
C LYS A 63 -14.50 -23.56 -13.89
N GLU A 64 -14.49 -24.07 -12.68
CA GLU A 64 -14.89 -23.32 -11.47
C GLU A 64 -14.03 -22.08 -11.27
N ALA A 65 -12.70 -22.21 -11.36
CA ALA A 65 -11.79 -21.08 -11.25
C ALA A 65 -11.96 -20.08 -12.41
N ALA A 66 -12.23 -20.57 -13.63
CA ALA A 66 -12.49 -19.71 -14.79
C ALA A 66 -13.79 -18.92 -14.64
N ASP A 67 -14.83 -19.54 -14.07
CA ASP A 67 -16.11 -18.86 -13.79
C ASP A 67 -15.94 -17.79 -12.70
N ILE A 68 -15.27 -18.14 -11.60
CA ILE A 68 -14.94 -17.16 -10.53
C ILE A 68 -14.26 -15.91 -11.08
N LEU A 69 -13.35 -16.09 -12.04
CA LEU A 69 -12.52 -15.04 -12.63
C LEU A 69 -13.11 -14.43 -13.91
N GLN A 70 -14.28 -14.91 -14.36
CA GLN A 70 -14.94 -14.46 -15.59
C GLN A 70 -14.03 -14.57 -16.83
N ILE A 71 -13.35 -15.71 -16.99
CA ILE A 71 -12.44 -16.00 -18.11
C ILE A 71 -12.81 -17.28 -18.86
N THR A 72 -14.00 -17.82 -18.65
CA THR A 72 -14.48 -19.06 -19.26
C THR A 72 -14.40 -19.00 -20.79
N ASP A 73 -14.77 -17.87 -21.42
CA ASP A 73 -14.73 -17.68 -22.89
C ASP A 73 -13.29 -17.59 -23.44
N TYR A 74 -12.29 -17.56 -22.58
CA TYR A 74 -10.89 -17.43 -22.99
C TYR A 74 -10.07 -18.70 -22.81
N LEU A 75 -10.66 -19.79 -22.33
CA LEU A 75 -9.95 -21.03 -22.00
C LEU A 75 -9.11 -21.61 -23.14
N ASP A 76 -9.58 -21.46 -24.38
CA ASP A 76 -8.88 -21.96 -25.58
C ASP A 76 -7.89 -20.95 -26.18
N ARG A 77 -7.84 -19.72 -25.65
CA ARG A 77 -6.92 -18.69 -26.16
C ARG A 77 -5.52 -18.87 -25.61
N SER A 78 -4.51 -18.40 -26.34
CA SER A 78 -3.14 -18.29 -25.84
C SER A 78 -2.92 -16.93 -25.16
N PRO A 79 -1.98 -16.82 -24.19
CA PRO A 79 -1.71 -15.57 -23.44
C PRO A 79 -1.41 -14.35 -24.31
N LYS A 80 -0.83 -14.54 -25.49
CA LYS A 80 -0.55 -13.44 -26.45
C LYS A 80 -1.81 -12.73 -26.96
N ASN A 81 -2.95 -13.41 -26.94
CA ASN A 81 -4.24 -12.91 -27.41
C ASN A 81 -5.11 -12.36 -26.27
N LEU A 82 -4.51 -12.06 -25.13
CA LEU A 82 -5.18 -11.56 -23.91
C LEU A 82 -4.70 -10.15 -23.55
N SER A 83 -5.58 -9.35 -22.98
CA SER A 83 -5.21 -8.08 -22.35
C SER A 83 -4.36 -8.31 -21.07
N GLY A 84 -3.76 -7.25 -20.52
CA GLY A 84 -3.01 -7.31 -19.26
C GLY A 84 -3.82 -7.89 -18.12
N GLY A 85 -5.03 -7.37 -17.88
CA GLY A 85 -5.92 -7.86 -16.83
C GLY A 85 -6.39 -9.30 -17.04
N GLN A 86 -6.65 -9.70 -18.32
CA GLN A 86 -6.97 -11.09 -18.62
C GLN A 86 -5.80 -12.04 -18.32
N ARG A 87 -4.56 -11.66 -18.67
CA ARG A 87 -3.37 -12.44 -18.32
C ARG A 87 -3.20 -12.58 -16.80
N GLN A 88 -3.47 -11.51 -16.06
CA GLN A 88 -3.43 -11.54 -14.60
C GLN A 88 -4.48 -12.49 -14.03
N ARG A 89 -5.73 -12.44 -14.48
CA ARG A 89 -6.76 -13.38 -14.05
C ARG A 89 -6.37 -14.83 -14.34
N VAL A 90 -5.72 -15.10 -15.48
CA VAL A 90 -5.19 -16.45 -15.76
C VAL A 90 -4.11 -16.86 -14.77
N ALA A 91 -3.20 -15.95 -14.39
CA ALA A 91 -2.16 -16.21 -13.40
C ALA A 91 -2.76 -16.50 -12.00
N ILE A 92 -3.79 -15.74 -11.62
CA ILE A 92 -4.57 -15.98 -10.39
C ILE A 92 -5.30 -17.33 -10.48
N GLY A 93 -5.95 -17.63 -11.61
CA GLY A 93 -6.63 -18.93 -11.83
C GLY A 93 -5.69 -20.11 -11.69
N ARG A 94 -4.47 -20.00 -12.20
CA ARG A 94 -3.42 -21.01 -12.02
C ARG A 94 -3.05 -21.23 -10.54
N ALA A 95 -3.20 -20.22 -9.70
CA ALA A 95 -3.01 -20.34 -8.26
C ALA A 95 -4.23 -20.97 -7.58
N ILE A 96 -5.45 -20.50 -7.92
CA ILE A 96 -6.72 -20.98 -7.32
C ILE A 96 -6.93 -22.48 -7.51
N VAL A 97 -6.72 -22.99 -8.72
CA VAL A 97 -6.97 -24.42 -9.03
C VAL A 97 -6.16 -25.39 -8.16
N ARG A 98 -5.08 -24.91 -7.53
CA ARG A 98 -4.24 -25.69 -6.63
C ARG A 98 -4.80 -25.78 -5.21
N ASP A 99 -5.80 -24.97 -4.89
CA ASP A 99 -6.41 -24.88 -3.56
C ASP A 99 -5.36 -24.74 -2.43
N PRO A 100 -4.55 -23.68 -2.45
CA PRO A 100 -3.46 -23.49 -1.50
C PRO A 100 -3.96 -23.01 -0.14
N GLU A 101 -3.23 -23.33 0.93
CA GLU A 101 -3.45 -22.79 2.27
C GLU A 101 -3.14 -21.29 2.35
N VAL A 102 -2.16 -20.83 1.54
CA VAL A 102 -1.74 -19.42 1.49
C VAL A 102 -1.47 -19.00 0.04
N PHE A 103 -2.04 -17.86 -0.36
CA PHE A 103 -1.71 -17.18 -1.60
C PHE A 103 -0.60 -16.15 -1.37
N LEU A 104 0.36 -16.11 -2.28
CA LEU A 104 1.43 -15.12 -2.32
C LEU A 104 1.27 -14.28 -3.57
N PHE A 105 1.13 -12.95 -3.42
CA PHE A 105 1.08 -11.99 -4.51
C PHE A 105 2.32 -11.11 -4.48
N ASP A 106 3.10 -11.12 -5.54
CA ASP A 106 4.31 -10.30 -5.68
C ASP A 106 4.06 -9.19 -6.69
N GLU A 107 3.73 -8.01 -6.20
CA GLU A 107 3.39 -6.80 -6.98
C GLU A 107 2.46 -7.07 -8.18
N PRO A 108 1.32 -7.75 -8.01
CA PRO A 108 0.55 -8.27 -9.12
C PRO A 108 -0.07 -7.19 -10.02
N LEU A 109 -0.21 -5.94 -9.56
CA LEU A 109 -0.86 -4.85 -10.30
C LEU A 109 0.12 -3.83 -10.90
N SER A 110 1.43 -3.96 -10.65
CA SER A 110 2.44 -2.98 -11.08
C SER A 110 2.52 -2.78 -12.60
N ASN A 111 2.21 -3.81 -13.39
CA ASN A 111 2.28 -3.79 -14.85
C ASN A 111 0.94 -3.39 -15.53
N LEU A 112 -0.04 -2.88 -14.79
CA LEU A 112 -1.33 -2.44 -15.30
C LEU A 112 -1.41 -0.92 -15.40
N ASP A 113 -2.16 -0.43 -16.40
CA ASP A 113 -2.55 0.97 -16.44
C ASP A 113 -3.47 1.35 -15.27
N ALA A 114 -3.62 2.66 -15.00
CA ALA A 114 -4.32 3.15 -13.83
C ALA A 114 -5.78 2.68 -13.76
N ALA A 115 -6.52 2.70 -14.87
CA ALA A 115 -7.93 2.32 -14.88
C ALA A 115 -8.11 0.81 -14.61
N LEU A 116 -7.30 -0.02 -15.28
CA LEU A 116 -7.32 -1.46 -15.10
C LEU A 116 -6.83 -1.87 -13.70
N ARG A 117 -5.86 -1.14 -13.11
CA ARG A 117 -5.38 -1.35 -11.74
C ARG A 117 -6.50 -1.17 -10.72
N VAL A 118 -7.31 -0.09 -10.83
CA VAL A 118 -8.46 0.13 -9.94
C VAL A 118 -9.46 -1.01 -10.05
N GLN A 119 -9.83 -1.41 -11.27
CA GLN A 119 -10.78 -2.51 -11.48
C GLN A 119 -10.26 -3.82 -10.89
N THR A 120 -9.00 -4.17 -11.20
CA THR A 120 -8.42 -5.46 -10.76
C THR A 120 -8.21 -5.51 -9.24
N ARG A 121 -7.90 -4.39 -8.61
CA ARG A 121 -7.84 -4.29 -7.14
C ARG A 121 -9.18 -4.67 -6.51
N LEU A 122 -10.30 -4.14 -7.01
CA LEU A 122 -11.64 -4.51 -6.54
C LEU A 122 -11.94 -6.00 -6.77
N GLU A 123 -11.48 -6.57 -7.88
CA GLU A 123 -11.63 -8.00 -8.16
C GLU A 123 -10.85 -8.87 -7.17
N ILE A 124 -9.61 -8.47 -6.80
CA ILE A 124 -8.81 -9.17 -5.80
C ILE A 124 -9.47 -9.07 -4.41
N ALA A 125 -10.01 -7.91 -4.03
CA ALA A 125 -10.74 -7.77 -2.77
C ALA A 125 -11.93 -8.74 -2.69
N ARG A 126 -12.76 -8.77 -3.74
CA ARG A 126 -13.91 -9.71 -3.82
C ARG A 126 -13.47 -11.17 -3.83
N LEU A 127 -12.35 -11.47 -4.47
CA LEU A 127 -11.77 -12.81 -4.49
C LEU A 127 -11.33 -13.23 -3.09
N HIS A 128 -10.67 -12.35 -2.35
CA HIS A 128 -10.27 -12.59 -0.96
C HIS A 128 -11.48 -12.93 -0.08
N GLU A 129 -12.54 -12.10 -0.13
CA GLU A 129 -13.79 -12.35 0.60
C GLU A 129 -14.42 -13.72 0.24
N ARG A 130 -14.41 -14.08 -1.07
CA ARG A 130 -15.02 -15.32 -1.56
C ARG A 130 -14.23 -16.57 -1.14
N LEU A 131 -12.90 -16.50 -1.19
CA LEU A 131 -12.04 -17.63 -0.88
C LEU A 131 -11.82 -17.81 0.63
N GLY A 132 -11.88 -16.77 1.43
CA GLY A 132 -11.59 -16.79 2.87
C GLY A 132 -10.19 -17.29 3.22
N SER A 133 -9.29 -17.32 2.24
CA SER A 133 -7.93 -17.87 2.37
C SER A 133 -6.95 -16.80 2.82
N THR A 134 -5.88 -17.18 3.52
CA THR A 134 -4.80 -16.27 3.86
C THR A 134 -4.07 -15.79 2.60
N MET A 135 -3.93 -14.47 2.42
CA MET A 135 -3.20 -13.85 1.32
C MET A 135 -2.06 -13.00 1.87
N ILE A 136 -0.83 -13.23 1.37
CA ILE A 136 0.31 -12.33 1.58
C ILE A 136 0.47 -11.54 0.28
N TYR A 137 0.36 -10.22 0.37
CA TYR A 137 0.38 -9.32 -0.77
C TYR A 137 1.53 -8.33 -0.64
N VAL A 138 2.49 -8.39 -1.54
CA VAL A 138 3.62 -7.44 -1.61
C VAL A 138 3.26 -6.34 -2.59
N THR A 139 3.37 -5.09 -2.15
CA THR A 139 3.16 -3.91 -2.99
C THR A 139 3.98 -2.73 -2.50
N HIS A 140 4.30 -1.82 -3.41
CA HIS A 140 4.80 -0.48 -3.10
C HIS A 140 3.71 0.59 -3.28
N ASP A 141 2.50 0.20 -3.70
CA ASP A 141 1.36 1.11 -3.84
C ASP A 141 0.57 1.19 -2.53
N GLN A 142 0.55 2.37 -1.92
CA GLN A 142 -0.12 2.61 -0.65
C GLN A 142 -1.64 2.40 -0.74
N VAL A 143 -2.25 2.71 -1.89
CA VAL A 143 -3.70 2.56 -2.07
C VAL A 143 -4.07 1.08 -2.08
N GLU A 144 -3.23 0.23 -2.70
CA GLU A 144 -3.40 -1.23 -2.63
C GLU A 144 -3.31 -1.73 -1.19
N ALA A 145 -2.24 -1.35 -0.47
CA ALA A 145 -2.05 -1.75 0.92
C ALA A 145 -3.22 -1.30 1.82
N MET A 146 -3.63 -0.04 1.71
CA MET A 146 -4.71 0.54 2.54
C MET A 146 -6.10 -0.04 2.25
N THR A 147 -6.34 -0.55 1.03
CA THR A 147 -7.67 -1.02 0.60
C THR A 147 -7.83 -2.53 0.59
N LEU A 148 -6.75 -3.29 0.48
CA LEU A 148 -6.80 -4.75 0.37
C LEU A 148 -6.46 -5.46 1.68
N ALA A 149 -5.66 -4.85 2.56
CA ALA A 149 -5.10 -5.55 3.69
C ALA A 149 -5.98 -5.44 4.95
N ASP A 150 -6.16 -6.57 5.67
CA ASP A 150 -6.60 -6.57 7.06
C ASP A 150 -5.48 -6.11 7.99
N LYS A 151 -4.23 -6.42 7.60
CA LYS A 151 -3.03 -6.10 8.36
C LYS A 151 -1.87 -5.73 7.41
N ILE A 152 -1.25 -4.58 7.66
CA ILE A 152 -0.07 -4.12 6.93
C ILE A 152 1.18 -4.36 7.78
N VAL A 153 2.24 -4.82 7.13
CA VAL A 153 3.60 -4.90 7.70
C VAL A 153 4.48 -3.92 6.92
N VAL A 154 4.95 -2.87 7.58
CA VAL A 154 5.91 -1.92 6.99
C VAL A 154 7.32 -2.41 7.28
N LEU A 155 8.11 -2.57 6.23
CA LEU A 155 9.50 -3.03 6.28
C LEU A 155 10.44 -1.91 5.88
N ARG A 156 11.60 -1.83 6.55
CA ARG A 156 12.70 -0.95 6.20
C ARG A 156 14.02 -1.65 6.48
N ASP A 157 14.88 -1.72 5.48
CA ASP A 157 16.23 -2.31 5.59
C ASP A 157 16.24 -3.74 6.20
N GLY A 158 15.18 -4.53 5.91
CA GLY A 158 15.00 -5.89 6.43
C GLY A 158 14.38 -5.98 7.83
N TYR A 159 14.08 -4.86 8.47
CA TYR A 159 13.43 -4.81 9.79
C TYR A 159 11.96 -4.42 9.69
N ILE A 160 11.15 -4.93 10.63
CA ILE A 160 9.74 -4.55 10.75
C ILE A 160 9.67 -3.23 11.54
N GLU A 161 9.17 -2.18 10.89
CA GLU A 161 8.94 -0.86 11.51
C GLU A 161 7.62 -0.80 12.28
N GLN A 162 6.56 -1.33 11.67
CA GLN A 162 5.23 -1.40 12.30
C GLN A 162 4.38 -2.49 11.67
N VAL A 163 3.52 -3.10 12.50
CA VAL A 163 2.46 -4.02 12.07
C VAL A 163 1.14 -3.54 12.67
N GLY A 164 0.08 -3.44 11.86
CA GLY A 164 -1.24 -3.02 12.35
C GLY A 164 -2.28 -3.01 11.23
N THR A 165 -3.50 -2.59 11.55
CA THR A 165 -4.53 -2.32 10.54
C THR A 165 -4.13 -1.10 9.69
N PRO A 166 -4.67 -0.95 8.46
CA PRO A 166 -4.41 0.23 7.64
C PRO A 166 -4.63 1.54 8.39
N ILE A 167 -5.73 1.65 9.12
CA ILE A 167 -6.10 2.83 9.90
C ILE A 167 -5.14 3.06 11.07
N ASP A 168 -4.69 2.01 11.77
CA ASP A 168 -3.70 2.16 12.85
C ASP A 168 -2.39 2.76 12.35
N LEU A 169 -1.90 2.31 11.18
CA LEU A 169 -0.66 2.85 10.61
C LEU A 169 -0.81 4.30 10.17
N TYR A 170 -2.00 4.66 9.68
CA TYR A 170 -2.30 6.01 9.24
C TYR A 170 -2.47 6.98 10.41
N GLU A 171 -3.26 6.61 11.43
CA GLU A 171 -3.60 7.48 12.56
C GLU A 171 -2.55 7.45 13.68
N ARG A 172 -1.85 6.32 13.86
CA ARG A 172 -0.93 6.06 14.98
C ARG A 172 0.39 5.47 14.51
N PRO A 173 1.15 6.20 13.67
CA PRO A 173 2.45 5.73 13.21
C PRO A 173 3.44 5.67 14.39
N ASN A 174 4.17 4.56 14.50
CA ASN A 174 5.18 4.36 15.54
C ASN A 174 6.39 5.28 15.39
N ASN A 175 6.65 5.76 14.18
CA ASN A 175 7.76 6.64 13.90
C ASN A 175 7.50 7.51 12.65
N SER A 176 8.37 8.49 12.43
CA SER A 176 8.30 9.42 11.31
C SER A 176 8.46 8.73 9.95
N PHE A 177 9.17 7.60 9.88
CA PHE A 177 9.30 6.83 8.65
C PHE A 177 7.92 6.25 8.24
N VAL A 178 7.23 5.56 9.14
CA VAL A 178 5.90 5.01 8.86
C VAL A 178 4.91 6.13 8.54
N ALA A 179 4.97 7.25 9.28
CA ALA A 179 4.11 8.42 9.05
C ALA A 179 4.26 9.01 7.64
N GLN A 180 5.49 9.01 7.10
CA GLN A 180 5.79 9.50 5.75
C GLN A 180 5.61 8.43 4.68
N PHE A 181 5.68 7.15 5.04
CA PHE A 181 5.48 6.03 4.12
C PHE A 181 4.00 5.77 3.84
N ILE A 182 3.12 5.97 4.84
CA ILE A 182 1.67 5.74 4.74
C ILE A 182 0.94 7.08 4.59
N GLY A 183 0.26 7.26 3.46
CA GLY A 183 -0.52 8.45 3.11
C GLY A 183 0.03 9.18 1.88
N SER A 184 -0.87 9.62 1.01
CA SER A 184 -0.55 10.37 -0.21
C SER A 184 -1.42 11.64 -0.30
N PRO A 185 -0.78 12.83 -0.22
CA PRO A 185 0.65 13.07 -0.01
C PRO A 185 1.16 12.61 1.36
N LYS A 186 2.50 12.45 1.47
CA LYS A 186 3.15 12.05 2.74
C LYS A 186 2.92 13.07 3.86
N MET A 187 2.98 12.61 5.12
CA MET A 187 2.92 13.51 6.28
C MET A 187 4.08 14.52 6.24
N ASN A 188 3.76 15.80 6.49
CA ASN A 188 4.78 16.82 6.70
C ASN A 188 5.41 16.63 8.07
N ILE A 189 6.74 16.67 8.16
CA ILE A 189 7.48 16.61 9.43
C ILE A 189 8.18 17.95 9.61
N PHE A 190 7.68 18.76 10.52
CA PHE A 190 8.19 20.11 10.81
C PHE A 190 9.20 20.07 11.95
N PRO A 191 10.47 20.38 11.71
CA PRO A 191 11.43 20.64 12.78
C PRO A 191 10.95 21.76 13.69
N ASN A 192 11.26 21.68 14.98
CA ASN A 192 10.89 22.72 15.95
C ASN A 192 11.32 24.14 15.52
N THR A 193 12.40 24.25 14.75
CA THR A 193 12.91 25.53 14.23
C THR A 193 11.93 26.22 13.29
N ASP A 194 11.07 25.46 12.60
CA ASP A 194 10.16 25.96 11.56
C ASP A 194 8.79 26.37 12.12
N LEU A 195 8.58 26.14 13.41
CA LEU A 195 7.31 26.39 14.07
C LEU A 195 7.21 27.85 14.55
N THR A 196 6.00 28.42 14.54
CA THR A 196 5.70 29.75 15.05
C THR A 196 5.83 29.81 16.58
N GLN A 197 5.84 31.03 17.16
CA GLN A 197 5.85 31.24 18.61
C GLN A 197 4.67 30.53 19.31
N LYS A 198 3.50 30.49 18.65
CA LYS A 198 2.31 29.84 19.21
C LYS A 198 2.49 28.33 19.34
N SER A 199 3.00 27.67 18.31
CA SER A 199 3.33 26.24 18.37
C SER A 199 4.40 25.95 19.39
N LYS A 200 5.44 26.78 19.48
CA LYS A 200 6.48 26.66 20.52
C LYS A 200 5.93 26.75 21.95
N SER A 201 4.88 27.56 22.16
CA SER A 201 4.23 27.65 23.50
C SER A 201 3.48 26.35 23.85
N VAL A 202 2.91 25.67 22.87
CA VAL A 202 2.27 24.34 23.06
C VAL A 202 3.32 23.27 23.31
N LEU A 203 4.42 23.31 22.59
CA LEU A 203 5.55 22.36 22.73
C LEU A 203 6.38 22.60 23.99
N SER A 204 6.36 23.82 24.56
CA SER A 204 7.08 24.13 25.82
C SER A 204 6.61 23.29 27.02
N LYS A 205 5.42 22.68 26.95
CA LYS A 205 4.96 21.69 27.92
C LYS A 205 5.76 20.38 27.90
N LEU A 206 6.50 20.10 26.82
CA LEU A 206 7.37 18.93 26.67
C LEU A 206 8.83 19.36 26.87
N LYS A 207 9.11 19.93 28.05
CA LYS A 207 10.43 20.45 28.41
C LYS A 207 11.52 19.43 28.11
N ASP A 208 12.60 19.89 27.49
CA ASP A 208 13.90 19.24 27.25
C ASP A 208 13.99 18.18 26.14
N LYS A 209 12.97 18.01 25.27
CA LYS A 209 13.09 17.11 24.12
C LYS A 209 13.17 17.88 22.80
N LYS A 210 14.09 17.46 21.92
CA LYS A 210 14.03 17.83 20.50
C LYS A 210 12.84 17.09 19.90
N ILE A 211 11.87 17.83 19.38
CA ILE A 211 10.61 17.28 18.90
C ILE A 211 10.34 17.83 17.51
N ASP A 212 10.05 16.93 16.58
CA ASP A 212 9.51 17.25 15.29
C ASP A 212 7.99 17.09 15.31
N LEU A 213 7.29 17.97 14.61
CA LEU A 213 5.83 17.95 14.50
C LEU A 213 5.39 17.29 13.20
N GLY A 214 4.62 16.21 13.29
CA GLY A 214 3.99 15.58 12.15
C GLY A 214 2.58 16.09 11.91
N ILE A 215 2.27 16.57 10.71
CA ILE A 215 0.92 17.00 10.33
C ILE A 215 0.64 16.53 8.90
N ARG A 216 -0.47 15.81 8.71
CA ARG A 216 -0.88 15.40 7.37
C ARG A 216 -1.34 16.60 6.55
N PRO A 217 -1.15 16.60 5.23
CA PRO A 217 -1.54 17.70 4.35
C PRO A 217 -3.00 18.15 4.51
N GLU A 218 -3.93 17.22 4.68
CA GLU A 218 -5.36 17.48 4.86
C GLU A 218 -5.75 18.05 6.22
N HIS A 219 -4.84 17.98 7.20
CA HIS A 219 -5.07 18.54 8.53
C HIS A 219 -4.48 19.95 8.71
N LEU A 220 -3.83 20.47 7.66
CA LEU A 220 -3.43 21.86 7.59
C LEU A 220 -4.62 22.73 7.14
N ILE A 221 -5.03 23.64 8.01
CA ILE A 221 -6.17 24.53 7.79
C ILE A 221 -5.64 25.95 7.64
N GLU A 222 -5.93 26.59 6.52
CA GLU A 222 -5.57 28.00 6.28
C GLU A 222 -6.16 28.91 7.36
N CYS A 223 -5.39 29.88 7.80
CA CYS A 223 -5.80 30.78 8.88
C CYS A 223 -5.07 32.14 8.79
N LYS A 224 -5.45 33.05 9.68
CA LYS A 224 -4.73 34.33 9.81
C LYS A 224 -3.39 34.11 10.50
N GLU A 225 -2.42 34.97 10.22
CA GLU A 225 -1.06 34.92 10.79
C GLU A 225 -1.04 34.74 12.31
N LYS A 226 -1.89 35.47 13.03
CA LYS A 226 -1.99 35.41 14.50
C LYS A 226 -2.36 34.03 15.06
N ASP A 227 -2.98 33.16 14.25
CA ASP A 227 -3.45 31.84 14.64
C ASP A 227 -2.56 30.70 14.11
N ALA A 228 -1.57 31.02 13.29
CA ALA A 228 -0.74 30.07 12.58
C ALA A 228 0.22 29.30 13.49
N ILE A 229 0.38 28.03 13.22
CA ILE A 229 1.44 27.17 13.79
C ILE A 229 2.61 27.00 12.81
N ILE A 230 2.35 27.12 11.52
CA ILE A 230 3.34 27.06 10.45
C ILE A 230 2.95 28.07 9.36
N SER A 231 3.95 28.59 8.65
CA SER A 231 3.74 29.45 7.48
C SER A 231 4.79 29.15 6.42
N GLY A 232 4.48 29.43 5.18
CA GLY A 232 5.40 29.27 4.06
C GLY A 232 5.02 30.15 2.88
N LYS A 233 5.95 30.31 1.96
CA LYS A 233 5.73 30.97 0.67
C LYS A 233 5.16 29.95 -0.30
N LEU A 234 4.16 30.34 -1.07
CA LEU A 234 3.54 29.53 -2.10
C LEU A 234 4.52 29.32 -3.26
N ASP A 235 4.80 28.05 -3.58
CA ASP A 235 5.66 27.68 -4.71
C ASP A 235 4.85 27.23 -5.92
N LEU A 236 3.90 26.32 -5.71
CA LEU A 236 3.07 25.71 -6.77
C LEU A 236 1.72 25.27 -6.21
N VAL A 237 0.68 25.35 -7.05
CA VAL A 237 -0.63 24.78 -6.78
C VAL A 237 -0.94 23.75 -7.85
N GLU A 238 -1.20 22.50 -7.43
CA GLU A 238 -1.76 21.45 -8.28
C GLU A 238 -3.27 21.38 -8.04
N ASN A 239 -4.07 21.84 -8.99
CA ASN A 239 -5.52 21.77 -8.92
C ASN A 239 -6.00 20.45 -9.53
N LEU A 240 -6.52 19.55 -8.71
CA LEU A 240 -6.96 18.21 -9.11
C LEU A 240 -8.49 18.10 -9.27
N GLY A 241 -9.20 19.25 -9.20
CA GLY A 241 -10.64 19.30 -9.35
C GLY A 241 -11.41 19.14 -8.05
N GLU A 242 -11.21 18.04 -7.34
CA GLU A 242 -11.83 17.78 -6.03
C GLU A 242 -11.12 18.53 -4.89
N TYR A 243 -9.83 18.77 -5.04
CA TYR A 243 -8.96 19.45 -4.07
C TYR A 243 -7.76 20.06 -4.77
N ALA A 244 -7.05 20.91 -4.06
CA ALA A 244 -5.77 21.46 -4.48
C ALA A 244 -4.65 20.99 -3.55
N LEU A 245 -3.50 20.62 -4.12
CA LEU A 245 -2.26 20.42 -3.38
C LEU A 245 -1.45 21.70 -3.49
N VAL A 246 -1.16 22.31 -2.35
CA VAL A 246 -0.47 23.58 -2.24
C VAL A 246 0.93 23.31 -1.72
N HIS A 247 1.91 23.44 -2.60
CA HIS A 247 3.33 23.25 -2.28
C HIS A 247 3.92 24.56 -1.78
N MET A 248 4.62 24.49 -0.68
CA MET A 248 5.15 25.66 0.01
C MET A 248 6.53 25.42 0.59
N THR A 249 7.26 26.53 0.76
CA THR A 249 8.54 26.54 1.46
C THR A 249 8.46 27.43 2.69
N SER A 250 8.83 26.89 3.86
CA SER A 250 8.93 27.64 5.11
C SER A 250 10.05 28.70 5.05
N ASP A 251 10.06 29.61 6.02
CA ASP A 251 11.12 30.63 6.10
C ASP A 251 12.54 30.05 6.27
N ASN A 252 12.64 28.81 6.75
CA ASN A 252 13.92 28.06 6.92
C ASN A 252 14.23 27.13 5.75
N GLY A 253 13.45 27.17 4.67
CA GLY A 253 13.70 26.38 3.46
C GLY A 253 13.12 24.96 3.48
N MET A 254 12.28 24.61 4.45
CA MET A 254 11.60 23.34 4.47
C MET A 254 10.41 23.33 3.52
N GLU A 255 10.35 22.36 2.64
CA GLU A 255 9.20 22.11 1.75
C GLU A 255 8.10 21.34 2.48
N PHE A 256 6.84 21.76 2.29
CA PHE A 256 5.67 21.09 2.81
C PHE A 256 4.45 21.26 1.91
N ILE A 257 3.45 20.42 2.09
CA ILE A 257 2.24 20.40 1.27
C ILE A 257 1.01 20.56 2.16
N ALA A 258 0.08 21.43 1.76
CA ALA A 258 -1.27 21.47 2.30
C ALA A 258 -2.25 20.93 1.26
N LYS A 259 -3.24 20.15 1.71
CA LYS A 259 -4.36 19.71 0.88
C LYS A 259 -5.59 20.53 1.22
N LEU A 260 -6.02 21.40 0.30
CA LEU A 260 -7.13 22.32 0.48
C LEU A 260 -8.31 21.93 -0.41
N ASN A 261 -9.54 22.19 0.03
CA ASN A 261 -10.74 21.93 -0.78
C ASN A 261 -10.83 22.88 -2.00
N ASN A 262 -10.24 24.07 -1.89
CA ASN A 262 -10.19 25.05 -2.97
C ASN A 262 -8.77 25.55 -3.15
N SER A 263 -8.43 25.97 -4.37
CA SER A 263 -7.16 26.65 -4.64
C SER A 263 -7.11 27.98 -3.87
N PRO A 264 -5.96 28.30 -3.25
CA PRO A 264 -5.76 29.62 -2.62
C PRO A 264 -5.85 30.74 -3.66
N THR A 265 -6.18 31.94 -3.22
CA THR A 265 -6.21 33.15 -4.05
C THR A 265 -4.84 33.81 -4.21
N GLU A 266 -3.93 33.44 -3.35
CA GLU A 266 -2.56 33.93 -3.26
C GLU A 266 -1.74 33.50 -4.49
N LYS A 267 -0.80 34.38 -4.85
CA LYS A 267 0.12 34.14 -5.97
C LYS A 267 1.42 33.53 -5.50
N LYS A 268 2.14 32.90 -6.43
CA LYS A 268 3.48 32.38 -6.18
C LYS A 268 4.37 33.41 -5.49
N GLY A 269 5.00 33.00 -4.39
CA GLY A 269 5.86 33.85 -3.54
C GLY A 269 5.13 34.54 -2.41
N GLU A 270 3.78 34.61 -2.42
CA GLU A 270 3.01 35.14 -1.31
C GLU A 270 2.96 34.16 -0.14
N LYS A 271 2.79 34.67 1.06
CA LYS A 271 2.86 33.89 2.29
C LYS A 271 1.48 33.38 2.72
N LEU A 272 1.38 32.10 2.98
CA LEU A 272 0.21 31.43 3.53
C LEU A 272 0.49 30.99 4.97
N TYR A 273 -0.56 30.92 5.77
CA TYR A 273 -0.50 30.63 7.20
C TYR A 273 -1.44 29.48 7.54
N PHE A 274 -0.96 28.51 8.30
CA PHE A 274 -1.72 27.31 8.63
C PHE A 274 -1.76 27.03 10.12
N LYS A 275 -2.91 26.52 10.56
CA LYS A 275 -3.12 25.87 11.86
C LYS A 275 -3.50 24.41 11.67
N ALA A 276 -3.42 23.62 12.72
CA ALA A 276 -3.95 22.25 12.76
C ALA A 276 -4.77 22.06 14.04
N ASN A 277 -5.74 21.13 13.99
CA ASN A 277 -6.38 20.64 15.21
C ASN A 277 -5.38 19.77 15.98
N LYS A 278 -5.31 19.96 17.30
CA LYS A 278 -4.38 19.25 18.19
C LYS A 278 -4.52 17.73 18.13
N ASP A 279 -5.73 17.23 17.85
CA ASP A 279 -6.02 15.80 17.77
C ASP A 279 -5.38 15.10 16.57
N PHE A 280 -4.96 15.89 15.57
CA PHE A 280 -4.32 15.41 14.33
C PHE A 280 -2.84 15.79 14.23
N VAL A 281 -2.24 16.18 15.34
CA VAL A 281 -0.82 16.51 15.40
C VAL A 281 -0.06 15.36 16.03
N HIS A 282 0.97 14.90 15.34
CA HIS A 282 1.88 13.87 15.82
C HIS A 282 3.18 14.49 16.33
N TYR A 283 3.81 13.82 17.27
CA TYR A 283 5.06 14.25 17.86
C TYR A 283 6.10 13.16 17.69
N PHE A 284 7.26 13.51 17.18
CA PHE A 284 8.36 12.57 16.97
C PHE A 284 9.62 13.09 17.64
N ASP A 285 10.38 12.20 18.25
CA ASP A 285 11.72 12.51 18.76
C ASP A 285 12.65 12.81 17.59
N SER A 286 13.23 14.02 17.53
CA SER A 286 14.08 14.46 16.40
C SER A 286 15.36 13.63 16.25
N SER A 287 15.77 12.87 17.28
CA SER A 287 17.02 12.10 17.25
C SER A 287 16.86 10.72 16.60
N ASN A 288 15.69 10.08 16.75
CA ASN A 288 15.44 8.72 16.30
C ASN A 288 14.13 8.55 15.50
N GLY A 289 13.31 9.61 15.43
CA GLY A 289 12.04 9.61 14.72
C GLY A 289 10.91 8.83 15.40
N VAL A 290 11.09 8.34 16.63
CA VAL A 290 10.07 7.57 17.35
C VAL A 290 8.93 8.48 17.80
N SER A 291 7.69 7.99 17.71
CA SER A 291 6.48 8.68 18.17
C SER A 291 6.50 8.84 19.71
N ILE A 292 6.04 10.03 20.21
CA ILE A 292 6.05 10.41 21.62
C ILE A 292 4.62 10.54 22.16
#